data_397ba584ca2717065254875feaee49a4
#
_entry.id   397ba584ca2717065254875feaee49a4
#
_cell.length_a   1.000
_cell.length_b   1.000
_cell.length_c   1.000
_cell.angle_alpha   90.00
_cell.angle_beta   90.00
_cell.angle_gamma   90.00
#
_symmetry.space_group_name_H-M   'P 1'
#
loop_
_entity.id
_entity.type
_entity.pdbx_description
1 polymer ?
#
loop_
_entity_poly.entity_id
_entity_poly.type
_entity_poly.pdbx_seq_one_letter_code
_entity_poly.pdbx_strand_id
1 'polypeptide(L)'
;MLVEQFANRLKTNPEKLERESLRFYLNHQLRGIETELFALARRYGVKTVFELDKAIQDGKFNESQAFEEYFRFDYLEDERDTLRGLLEQL
;
A
#
# COMPACT_ATOMS: atom_id res chain seq x y z
N MET A 1 -8.96 8.36 -27.92
CA MET A 1 -8.14 7.98 -26.76
C MET A 1 -8.14 6.46 -26.61
N LEU A 2 -7.09 5.88 -26.08
CA LEU A 2 -6.95 4.42 -25.98
C LEU A 2 -8.10 3.76 -25.23
N VAL A 3 -8.52 4.35 -24.11
CA VAL A 3 -9.58 3.79 -23.27
C VAL A 3 -10.91 3.71 -24.05
N GLU A 4 -11.19 4.70 -24.89
CA GLU A 4 -12.42 4.72 -25.69
C GLU A 4 -12.43 3.59 -26.72
N GLN A 5 -11.30 3.37 -27.38
CA GLN A 5 -11.18 2.29 -28.36
C GLN A 5 -11.38 0.93 -27.72
N PHE A 6 -10.77 0.72 -26.56
CA PHE A 6 -10.88 -0.56 -25.84
C PHE A 6 -12.28 -0.76 -25.29
N ALA A 7 -12.89 0.30 -24.74
CA ALA A 7 -14.25 0.23 -24.21
C ALA A 7 -15.24 -0.21 -25.28
N ASN A 8 -15.12 0.34 -26.49
CA ASN A 8 -15.98 -0.02 -27.61
C ASN A 8 -15.86 -1.50 -27.95
N ARG A 9 -14.62 -2.00 -28.03
CA ARG A 9 -14.37 -3.42 -28.33
C ARG A 9 -14.84 -4.35 -27.23
N LEU A 10 -14.79 -3.90 -25.99
CA LEU A 10 -15.21 -4.68 -24.82
C LEU A 10 -16.69 -4.52 -24.50
N LYS A 11 -17.40 -3.73 -25.31
CA LYS A 11 -18.85 -3.49 -25.15
C LYS A 11 -19.20 -2.86 -23.80
N THR A 12 -18.38 -1.91 -23.37
CA THR A 12 -18.61 -1.11 -22.16
C THR A 12 -18.41 0.36 -22.50
N ASN A 13 -18.65 1.26 -21.53
CA ASN A 13 -18.38 2.67 -21.78
C ASN A 13 -17.02 3.08 -21.22
N PRO A 14 -16.41 4.15 -21.77
CA PRO A 14 -15.07 4.58 -21.36
C PRO A 14 -14.96 4.93 -19.89
N GLU A 15 -15.96 5.61 -19.33
CA GLU A 15 -15.92 6.02 -17.93
C GLU A 15 -15.94 4.83 -16.99
N LYS A 16 -16.74 3.83 -17.29
CA LYS A 16 -16.81 2.60 -16.52
C LYS A 16 -15.50 1.83 -16.60
N LEU A 17 -14.97 1.69 -17.82
CA LEU A 17 -13.71 0.98 -18.02
C LEU A 17 -12.56 1.67 -17.28
N GLU A 18 -12.49 2.99 -17.38
CA GLU A 18 -11.47 3.78 -16.69
C GLU A 18 -11.56 3.59 -15.17
N ARG A 19 -12.77 3.72 -14.61
CA ARG A 19 -12.97 3.58 -13.18
C ARG A 19 -12.63 2.18 -12.67
N GLU A 20 -13.09 1.18 -13.37
CA GLU A 20 -12.82 -0.21 -12.99
C GLU A 20 -11.33 -0.55 -13.13
N SER A 21 -10.68 -0.01 -14.17
CA SER A 21 -9.25 -0.23 -14.39
C SER A 21 -8.42 0.43 -13.29
N LEU A 22 -8.77 1.65 -12.91
CA LEU A 22 -8.08 2.34 -11.82
C LEU A 22 -8.28 1.61 -10.49
N ARG A 23 -9.51 1.16 -10.23
CA ARG A 23 -9.81 0.41 -9.00
C ARG A 23 -9.01 -0.89 -8.96
N PHE A 24 -8.93 -1.60 -10.06
CA PHE A 24 -8.15 -2.83 -10.14
C PHE A 24 -6.67 -2.55 -9.89
N TYR A 25 -6.11 -1.54 -10.54
CA TYR A 25 -4.71 -1.18 -10.38
C TYR A 25 -4.40 -0.80 -8.93
N LEU A 26 -5.22 0.07 -8.33
CA LEU A 26 -5.00 0.53 -6.96
C LEU A 26 -5.12 -0.63 -5.97
N ASN A 27 -6.10 -1.51 -6.14
CA ASN A 27 -6.24 -2.69 -5.27
C ASN A 27 -5.07 -3.65 -5.42
N HIS A 28 -4.54 -3.80 -6.63
CA HIS A 28 -3.37 -4.63 -6.87
C HIS A 28 -2.15 -4.07 -6.12
N GLN A 29 -1.91 -2.77 -6.23
CA GLN A 29 -0.82 -2.11 -5.51
C GLN A 29 -1.01 -2.22 -4.01
N LEU A 30 -2.22 -2.00 -3.54
CA LEU A 30 -2.54 -2.05 -2.12
C LEU A 30 -2.27 -3.42 -1.52
N ARG A 31 -2.62 -4.49 -2.23
CA ARG A 31 -2.34 -5.86 -1.76
C ARG A 31 -0.85 -6.11 -1.56
N GLY A 32 -0.03 -5.63 -2.49
CA GLY A 32 1.42 -5.77 -2.37
C GLY A 32 1.96 -5.05 -1.14
N ILE A 33 1.48 -3.83 -0.92
CA ILE A 33 1.88 -3.03 0.23
C ILE A 33 1.42 -3.68 1.53
N GLU A 34 0.18 -4.14 1.60
CA GLU A 34 -0.35 -4.79 2.79
C GLU A 34 0.38 -6.09 3.11
N THR A 35 0.77 -6.85 2.09
CA THR A 35 1.55 -8.07 2.27
C THR A 35 2.91 -7.77 2.89
N GLU A 36 3.59 -6.73 2.41
CA GLU A 36 4.89 -6.34 2.94
C GLU A 36 4.76 -5.78 4.35
N LEU A 37 3.75 -4.96 4.61
CA LEU A 37 3.46 -4.45 5.96
C LEU A 37 3.20 -5.58 6.94
N PHE A 38 2.42 -6.57 6.54
CA PHE A 38 2.12 -7.72 7.38
C PHE A 38 3.40 -8.50 7.71
N ALA A 39 4.28 -8.69 6.72
CA ALA A 39 5.55 -9.37 6.93
C ALA A 39 6.44 -8.63 7.92
N LEU A 40 6.54 -7.29 7.79
CA LEU A 40 7.32 -6.46 8.71
C LEU A 40 6.73 -6.48 10.10
N ALA A 41 5.41 -6.35 10.21
CA ALA A 41 4.70 -6.38 11.50
C ALA A 41 4.95 -7.69 12.24
N ARG A 42 4.90 -8.80 11.52
CA ARG A 42 5.16 -10.11 12.11
C ARG A 42 6.61 -10.27 12.54
N ARG A 43 7.54 -9.78 11.74
CA ARG A 43 8.98 -9.89 12.04
C ARG A 43 9.32 -9.21 13.36
N TYR A 44 8.73 -8.06 13.62
CA TYR A 44 9.02 -7.27 14.82
C TYR A 44 8.00 -7.48 15.93
N GLY A 45 6.93 -8.22 15.69
CA GLY A 45 5.88 -8.44 16.69
C GLY A 45 5.13 -7.16 17.03
N VAL A 46 4.96 -6.27 16.05
CA VAL A 46 4.29 -4.97 16.22
C VAL A 46 3.15 -4.85 15.23
N LYS A 47 2.26 -3.89 15.48
CA LYS A 47 1.13 -3.62 14.58
C LYS A 47 1.32 -2.35 13.76
N THR A 48 2.08 -1.38 14.28
CA THR A 48 2.25 -0.07 13.67
C THR A 48 3.70 0.36 13.72
N VAL A 49 4.04 1.38 12.91
CA VAL A 49 5.36 1.99 12.93
C VAL A 49 5.65 2.64 14.29
N PHE A 50 4.62 3.14 14.97
CA PHE A 50 4.79 3.73 16.31
C PHE A 50 5.24 2.69 17.34
N GLU A 51 4.65 1.50 17.28
CA GLU A 51 5.07 0.40 18.16
C GLU A 51 6.50 -0.04 17.87
N LEU A 52 6.88 -0.06 16.60
CA LEU A 52 8.26 -0.39 16.22
C LEU A 52 9.23 0.66 16.73
N ASP A 53 8.91 1.94 16.59
CA ASP A 53 9.73 3.03 17.10
C ASP A 53 9.97 2.88 18.59
N LYS A 54 8.92 2.61 19.35
CA LYS A 54 9.03 2.40 20.79
C LYS A 54 9.91 1.20 21.13
N ALA A 55 9.75 0.10 20.39
CA ALA A 55 10.55 -1.09 20.61
C ALA A 55 12.04 -0.85 20.33
N ILE A 56 12.35 -0.04 19.33
CA ILE A 56 13.74 0.36 19.02
C ILE A 56 14.29 1.23 20.16
N GLN A 57 13.52 2.21 20.63
CA GLN A 57 13.91 3.07 21.74
C GLN A 57 14.14 2.28 23.03
N ASP A 58 13.35 1.22 23.25
CA ASP A 58 13.48 0.34 24.40
C ASP A 58 14.64 -0.67 24.25
N GLY A 59 15.38 -0.60 23.16
CA GLY A 59 16.57 -1.43 22.95
C GLY A 59 16.28 -2.88 22.57
N LYS A 60 15.08 -3.19 22.11
CA LYS A 60 14.69 -4.56 21.77
C LYS A 60 15.31 -5.08 20.47
N PHE A 61 15.78 -4.19 19.61
CA PHE A 61 16.33 -4.54 18.31
C PHE A 61 17.64 -3.80 18.04
N ASN A 62 18.47 -4.37 17.17
CA ASN A 62 19.68 -3.70 16.70
C ASN A 62 19.29 -2.43 15.92
N GLU A 63 19.80 -1.27 16.40
CA GLU A 63 19.39 0.03 15.85
C GLU A 63 19.62 0.18 14.35
N SER A 64 20.82 -0.16 13.87
CA SER A 64 21.15 0.12 12.46
C SER A 64 20.26 -0.64 11.50
N GLN A 65 19.98 -1.92 11.76
CA GLN A 65 19.12 -2.73 10.91
C GLN A 65 17.64 -2.35 11.10
N ALA A 66 17.24 -2.11 12.35
CA ALA A 66 15.86 -1.79 12.66
C ALA A 66 15.45 -0.43 12.10
N PHE A 67 16.36 0.56 12.04
CA PHE A 67 16.04 1.86 11.47
C PHE A 67 15.75 1.80 9.96
N GLU A 68 16.48 0.97 9.21
CA GLU A 68 16.20 0.80 7.79
C GLU A 68 14.79 0.25 7.58
N GLU A 69 14.40 -0.75 8.35
CA GLU A 69 13.08 -1.34 8.27
C GLU A 69 12.01 -0.44 8.86
N TYR A 70 12.36 0.39 9.85
CA TYR A 70 11.47 1.41 10.37
C TYR A 70 11.06 2.39 9.26
N PHE A 71 12.03 2.91 8.51
CA PHE A 71 11.74 3.83 7.42
C PHE A 71 10.92 3.15 6.32
N ARG A 72 11.19 1.89 6.04
CA ARG A 72 10.40 1.12 5.08
C ARG A 72 8.96 0.96 5.55
N PHE A 73 8.78 0.61 6.83
CA PHE A 73 7.47 0.44 7.45
C PHE A 73 6.66 1.75 7.37
N ASP A 74 7.30 2.85 7.73
CA ASP A 74 6.68 4.17 7.69
C ASP A 74 6.24 4.54 6.27
N TYR A 75 7.12 4.34 5.30
CA TYR A 75 6.82 4.58 3.89
C TYR A 75 5.63 3.75 3.41
N LEU A 76 5.60 2.47 3.78
CA LEU A 76 4.52 1.58 3.35
C LEU A 76 3.18 1.96 3.97
N GLU A 77 3.17 2.38 5.24
CA GLU A 77 1.93 2.86 5.87
C GLU A 77 1.40 4.10 5.15
N ASP A 78 2.29 5.02 4.80
CA ASP A 78 1.93 6.23 4.08
C ASP A 78 1.37 5.91 2.68
N GLU A 79 2.04 5.02 1.95
CA GLU A 79 1.59 4.57 0.64
C GLU A 79 0.23 3.85 0.72
N ARG A 80 0.04 3.01 1.74
CA ARG A 80 -1.24 2.35 1.97
C ARG A 80 -2.36 3.37 2.13
N ASP A 81 -2.12 4.38 2.96
CA ASP A 81 -3.13 5.40 3.25
C ASP A 81 -3.44 6.24 2.00
N THR A 82 -2.42 6.55 1.20
CA THR A 82 -2.59 7.25 -0.07
C THR A 82 -3.48 6.44 -1.02
N LEU A 83 -3.19 5.15 -1.17
CA LEU A 83 -3.97 4.29 -2.07
C LEU A 83 -5.41 4.13 -1.59
N ARG A 84 -5.61 3.98 -0.28
CA ARG A 84 -6.97 3.90 0.30
C ARG A 84 -7.74 5.18 0.05
N GLY A 85 -7.10 6.34 0.22
CA GLY A 85 -7.72 7.62 -0.07
C GLY A 85 -8.13 7.77 -1.53
N LEU A 86 -7.28 7.33 -2.45
CA LEU A 86 -7.61 7.35 -3.88
C LEU A 86 -8.76 6.40 -4.21
N LEU A 87 -8.79 5.22 -3.61
CA LEU A 87 -9.90 4.28 -3.81
C LEU A 87 -11.23 4.86 -3.33
N GLU A 88 -11.24 5.63 -2.26
CA GLU A 88 -12.45 6.28 -1.77
C GLU A 88 -13.01 7.31 -2.76
N GLN A 89 -12.19 7.84 -3.64
CA GLN A 89 -12.62 8.80 -4.66
C GLN A 89 -13.27 8.13 -5.87
N LEU A 90 -13.15 6.83 -5.99
CA LEU A 90 -13.77 6.05 -7.05
C LEU A 90 -15.13 5.50 -6.60
#